data_fe46a2a88956e19bf5bf6183ae9ec31c
#
_entry.id   fe46a2a88956e19bf5bf6183ae9ec31c
#
_cell.length_a   1.000
_cell.length_b   1.000
_cell.length_c   1.000
_cell.angle_alpha   90.00
_cell.angle_beta   90.00
_cell.angle_gamma   90.00
#
_symmetry.space_group_name_H-M   'P 1'
#
loop_
_entity.id
_entity.type
_entity.pdbx_description
1 polymer ?
#
loop_
_entity_poly.entity_id
_entity_poly.type
_entity_poly.pdbx_seq_one_letter_code
_entity_poly.pdbx_strand_id
1 'polypeptide(L)'
;MKVRFTSTAELELKEAMEFYQAAQPGLGADFLAEAQAATQLIQSFPLAWASLSARTRRCRLHRFPYGLFYQVRTDEILVVSVMDLRRDPKRWEEYL
;
A
#
# COMPACT_ATOMS: atom_id res chain seq x y z
N MET A 1 5.92 16.09 2.21
CA MET A 1 6.90 15.02 2.47
C MET A 1 7.03 14.12 1.27
N LYS A 2 8.21 13.58 1.06
CA LYS A 2 8.48 12.62 0.00
C LYS A 2 7.95 11.24 0.41
N VAL A 3 7.34 10.51 -0.54
CA VAL A 3 6.92 9.12 -0.32
C VAL A 3 7.92 8.20 -1.01
N ARG A 4 8.39 7.20 -0.27
CA ARG A 4 9.30 6.18 -0.78
C ARG A 4 8.73 4.80 -0.47
N PHE A 5 8.90 3.87 -1.40
CA PHE A 5 8.53 2.46 -1.21
C PHE A 5 9.78 1.66 -0.87
N THR A 6 9.66 0.73 0.07
CA THR A 6 10.73 -0.25 0.30
C THR A 6 10.81 -1.19 -0.90
N SER A 7 11.92 -1.90 -1.03
CA SER A 7 12.06 -2.91 -2.10
C SER A 7 11.00 -4.00 -1.99
N THR A 8 10.63 -4.39 -0.77
CA THR A 8 9.55 -5.35 -0.54
C THR A 8 8.22 -4.81 -1.05
N ALA A 9 7.89 -3.56 -0.72
CA ALA A 9 6.64 -2.94 -1.15
C ALA A 9 6.60 -2.79 -2.68
N GLU A 10 7.72 -2.43 -3.31
CA GLU A 10 7.79 -2.33 -4.76
C GLU A 10 7.55 -3.68 -5.44
N LEU A 11 8.14 -4.75 -4.91
CA LEU A 11 7.95 -6.09 -5.43
C LEU A 11 6.50 -6.54 -5.27
N GLU A 12 5.91 -6.29 -4.10
CA GLU A 12 4.51 -6.64 -3.84
C GLU A 12 3.55 -5.90 -4.77
N LEU A 13 3.82 -4.61 -5.04
CA LEU A 13 3.04 -3.83 -5.99
C LEU A 13 3.11 -4.44 -7.39
N LYS A 14 4.30 -4.79 -7.83
CA LYS A 14 4.51 -5.41 -9.14
C LYS A 14 3.80 -6.75 -9.25
N GLU A 15 3.92 -7.60 -8.24
CA GLU A 15 3.26 -8.91 -8.23
C GLU A 15 1.74 -8.77 -8.26
N ALA A 16 1.17 -7.82 -7.54
CA ALA A 16 -0.27 -7.56 -7.56
C ALA A 16 -0.73 -7.10 -8.94
N MET A 17 0.04 -6.20 -9.58
CA MET A 17 -0.26 -5.73 -10.94
C MET A 17 -0.26 -6.90 -11.94
N GLU A 18 0.73 -7.75 -11.86
CA GLU A 18 0.85 -8.91 -12.75
C GLU A 18 -0.29 -9.89 -12.53
N PHE A 19 -0.68 -10.12 -11.29
CA PHE A 19 -1.80 -10.99 -10.95
C PHE A 19 -3.10 -10.49 -11.60
N TYR A 20 -3.40 -9.21 -11.44
CA TYR A 20 -4.64 -8.65 -12.00
C TYR A 20 -4.61 -8.55 -13.51
N GLN A 21 -3.44 -8.25 -14.09
CA GLN A 21 -3.29 -8.21 -15.54
C GLN A 21 -3.50 -9.58 -16.16
N ALA A 22 -3.04 -10.65 -15.51
CA ALA A 22 -3.26 -12.01 -15.99
C ALA A 22 -4.74 -12.41 -15.89
N ALA A 23 -5.45 -11.90 -14.89
CA ALA A 23 -6.88 -12.18 -14.72
C ALA A 23 -7.72 -11.49 -15.81
N GLN A 24 -7.35 -10.24 -16.15
CA GLN A 24 -8.07 -9.46 -17.17
C GLN A 24 -7.13 -8.39 -17.73
N PRO A 25 -6.93 -8.32 -19.05
CA PRO A 25 -6.11 -7.27 -19.66
C PRO A 25 -6.61 -5.86 -19.28
N GLY A 26 -5.70 -5.01 -18.85
CA GLY A 26 -5.99 -3.65 -18.39
C GLY A 26 -6.20 -3.52 -16.89
N LEU A 27 -6.48 -4.62 -16.20
CA LEU A 27 -6.77 -4.57 -14.76
C LEU A 27 -5.51 -4.26 -13.93
N GLY A 28 -4.33 -4.68 -14.42
CA GLY A 28 -3.07 -4.32 -13.77
C GLY A 28 -2.82 -2.82 -13.78
N ALA A 29 -3.14 -2.15 -14.89
CA ALA A 29 -3.03 -0.69 -14.99
C ALA A 29 -4.04 0.00 -14.07
N ASP A 30 -5.24 -0.54 -13.93
CA ASP A 30 -6.25 -0.02 -13.00
C ASP A 30 -5.76 -0.11 -11.56
N PHE A 31 -5.13 -1.24 -11.20
CA PHE A 31 -4.56 -1.42 -9.87
C PHE A 31 -3.48 -0.38 -9.59
N LEU A 32 -2.56 -0.20 -10.55
CA LEU A 32 -1.49 0.78 -10.39
C LEU A 32 -2.05 2.19 -10.22
N ALA A 33 -3.04 2.57 -11.03
CA ALA A 33 -3.64 3.90 -10.95
C ALA A 33 -4.26 4.15 -9.57
N GLU A 34 -4.95 3.16 -9.02
CA GLU A 34 -5.55 3.30 -7.68
C GLU A 34 -4.48 3.35 -6.59
N ALA A 35 -3.42 2.56 -6.70
CA ALA A 35 -2.31 2.60 -5.77
C ALA A 35 -1.59 3.96 -5.80
N GLN A 36 -1.42 4.53 -6.99
CA GLN A 36 -0.82 5.86 -7.16
C GLN A 36 -1.71 6.95 -6.55
N ALA A 37 -3.01 6.87 -6.76
CA ALA A 37 -3.96 7.82 -6.17
C ALA A 37 -3.93 7.73 -4.64
N ALA A 38 -3.89 6.52 -4.09
CA ALA A 38 -3.78 6.31 -2.65
C ALA A 38 -2.47 6.90 -2.11
N THR A 39 -1.37 6.71 -2.83
CA THR A 39 -0.05 7.26 -2.45
C THR A 39 -0.10 8.79 -2.39
N GLN A 40 -0.77 9.44 -3.35
CA GLN A 40 -0.93 10.90 -3.35
C GLN A 40 -1.76 11.37 -2.16
N LEU A 41 -2.82 10.64 -1.82
CA LEU A 41 -3.64 10.96 -0.65
C LEU A 41 -2.85 10.80 0.65
N ILE A 42 -2.06 9.76 0.77
CA ILE A 42 -1.18 9.55 1.93
C ILE A 42 -0.18 10.72 2.05
N GLN A 43 0.37 11.16 0.93
CA GLN A 43 1.32 12.27 0.91
C GLN A 43 0.66 13.57 1.39
N SER A 44 -0.58 13.81 0.95
CA SER A 44 -1.31 15.04 1.31
C SER A 44 -1.85 15.00 2.75
N PHE A 45 -2.27 13.83 3.22
CA PHE A 45 -2.94 13.67 4.51
C PHE A 45 -2.41 12.44 5.26
N PRO A 46 -1.12 12.44 5.65
CA PRO A 46 -0.49 11.24 6.18
C PRO A 46 -1.12 10.69 7.48
N LEU A 47 -1.81 11.54 8.23
CA LEU A 47 -2.41 11.13 9.51
C LEU A 47 -3.90 10.84 9.39
N ALA A 48 -4.48 10.86 8.19
CA ALA A 48 -5.92 10.67 7.99
C ALA A 48 -6.36 9.22 8.22
N TRP A 49 -5.49 8.25 7.99
CA TRP A 49 -5.83 6.84 8.16
C TRP A 49 -5.50 6.34 9.56
N ALA A 50 -6.28 5.36 10.01
CA ALA A 50 -6.13 4.82 11.36
C ALA A 50 -4.76 4.18 11.57
N SER A 51 -4.20 4.39 12.75
CA SER A 51 -2.99 3.69 13.17
C SER A 51 -3.30 2.23 13.47
N LEU A 52 -2.43 1.34 13.01
CA LEU A 52 -2.44 -0.06 13.41
C LEU A 52 -1.54 -0.27 14.63
N SER A 53 -0.54 0.60 14.77
CA SER A 53 0.39 0.60 15.91
C SER A 53 0.92 2.02 16.09
N ALA A 54 1.88 2.19 17.00
CA ALA A 54 2.49 3.49 17.26
C ALA A 54 3.15 4.10 16.02
N ARG A 55 3.55 3.28 15.04
CA ARG A 55 4.33 3.76 13.88
C ARG A 55 3.78 3.37 12.52
N THR A 56 2.75 2.53 12.44
CA THR A 56 2.26 2.01 11.15
C THR A 56 0.80 2.33 10.96
N ARG A 57 0.47 2.84 9.77
CA ARG A 57 -0.89 3.11 9.33
C ARG A 57 -1.19 2.31 8.08
N ARG A 58 -2.49 2.15 7.77
CA ARG A 58 -2.94 1.40 6.60
C ARG A 58 -3.96 2.21 5.83
N CYS A 59 -3.70 2.39 4.53
CA CYS A 59 -4.64 2.97 3.58
C CYS A 59 -5.20 1.86 2.71
N ARG A 60 -6.50 1.58 2.84
CA ARG A 60 -7.16 0.54 2.04
C ARG A 60 -7.51 1.08 0.66
N LEU A 61 -7.33 0.23 -0.37
CA LEU A 61 -7.82 0.54 -1.71
C LEU A 61 -9.33 0.28 -1.79
N HIS A 62 -10.02 0.89 -2.76
CA HIS A 62 -11.47 0.75 -2.89
C HIS A 62 -11.87 -0.45 -3.74
N ARG A 63 -11.34 -0.55 -4.96
CA ARG A 63 -11.72 -1.59 -5.92
C ARG A 63 -11.02 -2.91 -5.70
N PHE A 64 -9.92 -2.91 -4.96
CA PHE A 64 -9.07 -4.08 -4.76
C PHE A 64 -8.93 -4.33 -3.25
N PRO A 65 -8.92 -5.60 -2.82
CA PRO A 65 -8.83 -5.93 -1.39
C PRO A 65 -7.39 -5.83 -0.88
N TYR A 66 -6.73 -4.72 -1.20
CA TYR A 66 -5.34 -4.46 -0.82
C TYR A 66 -5.25 -3.22 0.05
N GLY A 67 -4.16 -3.12 0.82
CA GLY A 67 -3.83 -1.93 1.58
C GLY A 67 -2.38 -1.55 1.40
N LEU A 68 -2.11 -0.26 1.48
CA LEU A 68 -0.76 0.28 1.57
C LEU A 68 -0.45 0.48 3.05
N PHE A 69 0.57 -0.21 3.55
CA PHE A 69 1.04 -0.06 4.93
C PHE A 69 2.20 0.92 4.91
N TYR A 70 2.13 1.97 5.73
CA TYR A 70 3.13 3.02 5.68
C TYR A 70 3.46 3.56 7.06
N GLN A 71 4.63 4.19 7.15
CA GLN A 71 5.13 4.83 8.36
C GLN A 71 5.45 6.29 8.05
N VAL A 72 5.01 7.21 8.90
CA VAL A 72 5.37 8.62 8.79
C VAL A 72 6.65 8.82 9.59
N ARG A 73 7.71 9.22 8.91
CA ARG A 73 9.02 9.45 9.51
C ARG A 73 9.32 10.95 9.51
N THR A 74 10.47 11.34 10.06
CA THR A 74 10.83 12.75 10.23
C THR A 74 10.82 13.52 8.91
N ASP A 75 11.36 12.94 7.85
CA ASP A 75 11.56 13.61 6.56
C ASP A 75 10.93 12.88 5.37
N GLU A 76 10.28 11.74 5.61
CA GLU A 76 9.67 10.97 4.54
C GLU A 76 8.50 10.14 5.05
N ILE A 77 7.68 9.69 4.10
CA ILE A 77 6.67 8.67 4.33
C ILE A 77 7.19 7.39 3.67
N LEU A 78 7.27 6.31 4.42
CA LEU A 78 7.80 5.05 3.93
C LEU A 78 6.68 4.03 3.78
N VAL A 79 6.36 3.62 2.54
CA VAL A 79 5.44 2.51 2.30
C VAL A 79 6.22 1.22 2.46
N VAL A 80 5.85 0.43 3.47
CA VAL A 80 6.58 -0.78 3.85
C VAL A 80 5.98 -2.05 3.27
N SER A 81 4.70 -2.02 2.87
CA SER A 81 4.05 -3.19 2.28
C SER A 81 2.85 -2.79 1.43
N VAL A 82 2.59 -3.58 0.38
CA VAL A 82 1.38 -3.55 -0.43
C VAL A 82 0.80 -4.97 -0.33
N MET A 83 -0.27 -5.13 0.42
CA MET A 83 -0.70 -6.47 0.81
C MET A 83 -2.18 -6.71 0.61
N ASP A 84 -2.50 -7.94 0.17
CA ASP A 84 -3.87 -8.44 0.07
C ASP A 84 -4.44 -8.60 1.49
N LEU A 85 -5.48 -7.83 1.80
CA LEU A 85 -6.08 -7.79 3.14
C LEU A 85 -6.98 -9.00 3.44
N ARG A 86 -7.22 -9.87 2.45
CA ARG A 86 -7.98 -11.11 2.65
C ARG A 86 -7.10 -12.21 3.23
N ARG A 87 -5.78 -12.03 3.23
CA ARG A 87 -4.83 -12.99 3.77
C ARG A 87 -4.80 -12.91 5.29
N ASP A 88 -4.20 -13.94 5.91
CA ASP A 88 -4.06 -14.04 7.37
C ASP A 88 -3.43 -12.74 7.93
N PRO A 89 -4.09 -12.10 8.91
CA PRO A 89 -3.54 -10.90 9.55
C PRO A 89 -2.11 -11.07 10.08
N LYS A 90 -1.68 -12.27 10.39
CA LYS A 90 -0.32 -12.53 10.84
C LYS A 90 0.74 -12.08 9.85
N ARG A 91 0.40 -12.01 8.56
CA ARG A 91 1.34 -11.60 7.53
C ARG A 91 1.76 -10.13 7.66
N TRP A 92 0.91 -9.29 8.22
CA TRP A 92 1.24 -7.88 8.36
C TRP A 92 1.57 -7.47 9.81
N GLU A 93 1.49 -8.39 10.77
CA GLU A 93 1.88 -8.13 12.15
C GLU A 93 3.33 -7.67 12.27
N GLU A 94 4.22 -8.18 11.42
CA GLU A 94 5.63 -7.80 11.43
C GLU A 94 5.86 -6.32 11.10
N TYR A 95 4.88 -5.64 10.48
CA TYR A 95 4.99 -4.21 10.16
C TYR A 95 4.45 -3.32 11.29
N LEU A 96 3.83 -3.90 12.27
CA LEU A 96 3.34 -3.17 13.43
C LEU A 96 4.45 -2.89 14.43
#